data_ce6fb5bff61e87fdd25d899949e6bebf
#
_entry.id   ce6fb5bff61e87fdd25d899949e6bebf
#
_cell.length_a   1.000
_cell.length_b   1.000
_cell.length_c   1.000
_cell.angle_alpha   90.00
_cell.angle_beta   90.00
_cell.angle_gamma   90.00
#
_symmetry.space_group_name_H-M   'P 1'
#
loop_
_entity.id
_entity.type
_entity.pdbx_description
1 polymer ?
#
loop_
_entity_poly.entity_id
_entity_poly.type
_entity_poly.pdbx_seq_one_letter_code
_entity_poly.pdbx_strand_id
1 'polypeptide(L)'
;IKYRLFNKIDQQPIFSVLICGHSGIGKTEVARLMHNKLSPNEPIIKINFGNYSSNDALNSLIGSPRGFIGSKKGELPDKLMRSKSKVILIDEFEKAGKAVYNFFLQLLEEGRFTDSQGREYDLNKYIIIFTSNMPKEKVGDYLSPELLSRFSYKCALGLLSEREKNEYVQYKTQKYLKKIKSKYPAIGENLETSNIVNIDVSLYHNMRDINNEIMRQIADVLYDKVEMEENE
;
A
#
# COMPACT_ATOMS: atom_id res chain seq x y z
N ILE A 1 -7.79 13.21 11.04
CA ILE A 1 -7.35 14.35 10.20
C ILE A 1 -8.14 15.60 10.57
N LYS A 2 -9.48 15.61 10.48
CA LYS A 2 -10.31 16.78 10.87
C LYS A 2 -10.04 17.22 12.31
N TYR A 3 -9.94 16.29 13.25
CA TYR A 3 -9.68 16.60 14.66
C TYR A 3 -8.36 17.34 14.87
N ARG A 4 -7.29 16.97 14.17
CA ARG A 4 -5.98 17.65 14.24
C ARG A 4 -5.99 19.02 13.57
N LEU A 5 -6.69 19.16 12.45
CA LEU A 5 -6.86 20.45 11.78
C LEU A 5 -7.62 21.45 12.65
N PHE A 6 -8.61 20.97 13.44
CA PHE A 6 -9.40 21.81 14.33
C PHE A 6 -8.66 22.23 15.61
N ASN A 7 -7.86 21.35 16.20
CA ASN A 7 -7.26 21.60 17.51
C ASN A 7 -5.91 22.33 17.47
N LYS A 8 -5.41 22.76 16.29
CA LYS A 8 -4.11 23.45 16.16
C LYS A 8 -3.00 22.79 17.00
N ILE A 9 -2.99 21.46 17.08
CA ILE A 9 -1.93 20.73 17.77
C ILE A 9 -0.73 20.73 16.83
N ASP A 10 0.03 21.82 16.88
CA ASP A 10 1.20 22.13 16.07
C ASP A 10 2.41 21.20 16.35
N GLN A 11 2.25 20.21 17.23
CA GLN A 11 3.36 19.41 17.72
C GLN A 11 3.56 18.04 17.05
N GLN A 12 2.66 17.62 16.19
CA GLN A 12 2.90 16.42 15.36
C GLN A 12 2.67 16.78 13.89
N PRO A 13 3.74 17.08 13.19
CA PRO A 13 3.66 17.60 11.84
C PRO A 13 3.07 16.60 10.84
N ILE A 14 3.18 15.30 11.13
CA ILE A 14 2.78 14.21 10.24
C ILE A 14 1.67 13.39 10.90
N PHE A 15 0.62 13.09 10.14
CA PHE A 15 -0.36 12.07 10.55
C PHE A 15 0.13 10.70 10.13
N SER A 16 0.50 9.86 11.09
CA SER A 16 1.08 8.54 10.84
C SER A 16 0.13 7.41 11.27
N VAL A 17 -0.02 6.41 10.41
CA VAL A 17 -0.85 5.23 10.65
C VAL A 17 0.00 3.98 10.48
N LEU A 18 -0.01 3.08 11.47
CA LEU A 18 0.57 1.76 11.35
C LEU A 18 -0.54 0.71 11.21
N ILE A 19 -0.52 -0.02 10.09
CA ILE A 19 -1.49 -1.09 9.78
C ILE A 19 -0.75 -2.42 9.84
N CYS A 20 -1.12 -3.24 10.82
CA CYS A 20 -0.53 -4.57 11.05
C CYS A 20 -1.48 -5.68 10.58
N GLY A 21 -0.94 -6.89 10.38
CA GLY A 21 -1.73 -8.10 10.11
C GLY A 21 -1.09 -8.98 9.05
N HIS A 22 -1.64 -10.17 8.85
CA HIS A 22 -1.09 -11.17 7.93
C HIS A 22 -0.92 -10.66 6.49
N SER A 23 -0.03 -11.31 5.73
CA SER A 23 0.14 -11.00 4.31
C SER A 23 -1.15 -11.29 3.54
N GLY A 24 -1.43 -10.47 2.52
CA GLY A 24 -2.56 -10.69 1.61
C GLY A 24 -3.95 -10.28 2.12
N ILE A 25 -4.09 -9.70 3.32
CA ILE A 25 -5.40 -9.29 3.89
C ILE A 25 -5.87 -7.88 3.47
N GLY A 26 -5.11 -7.19 2.62
CA GLY A 26 -5.56 -5.90 2.07
C GLY A 26 -4.94 -4.65 2.69
N LYS A 27 -3.92 -4.73 3.55
CA LYS A 27 -3.27 -3.55 4.17
C LYS A 27 -2.85 -2.48 3.15
N THR A 28 -2.13 -2.88 2.12
CA THR A 28 -1.66 -1.99 1.05
C THR A 28 -2.84 -1.42 0.24
N GLU A 29 -3.94 -2.18 0.10
CA GLU A 29 -5.14 -1.70 -0.59
C GLU A 29 -5.87 -0.62 0.22
N VAL A 30 -5.94 -0.75 1.54
CA VAL A 30 -6.45 0.31 2.43
C VAL A 30 -5.67 1.60 2.23
N ALA A 31 -4.33 1.51 2.20
CA ALA A 31 -3.47 2.67 1.96
C ALA A 31 -3.73 3.31 0.59
N ARG A 32 -3.92 2.51 -0.47
CA ARG A 32 -4.26 2.99 -1.82
C ARG A 32 -5.64 3.66 -1.86
N LEU A 33 -6.63 3.10 -1.18
CA LEU A 33 -7.96 3.71 -1.11
C LEU A 33 -7.93 5.06 -0.38
N MET A 34 -7.14 5.17 0.69
CA MET A 34 -6.92 6.45 1.38
C MET A 34 -6.25 7.46 0.45
N HIS A 35 -5.19 7.05 -0.25
CA HIS A 35 -4.51 7.90 -1.23
C HIS A 35 -5.47 8.39 -2.31
N ASN A 36 -6.22 7.49 -2.95
CA ASN A 36 -7.15 7.82 -4.04
C ASN A 36 -8.25 8.81 -3.61
N LYS A 37 -8.64 8.79 -2.33
CA LYS A 37 -9.61 9.76 -1.79
C LYS A 37 -8.99 11.12 -1.48
N LEU A 38 -7.71 11.16 -1.16
CA LEU A 38 -7.01 12.38 -0.69
C LEU A 38 -6.22 13.06 -1.80
N SER A 39 -5.72 12.29 -2.76
CA SER A 39 -4.88 12.77 -3.86
C SER A 39 -5.15 11.97 -5.15
N PRO A 40 -6.38 12.01 -5.71
CA PRO A 40 -6.81 11.10 -6.79
C PRO A 40 -6.03 11.26 -8.10
N ASN A 41 -5.47 12.44 -8.35
CA ASN A 41 -4.79 12.78 -9.61
C ASN A 41 -3.26 12.72 -9.51
N GLU A 42 -2.73 12.30 -8.35
CA GLU A 42 -1.29 12.25 -8.12
C GLU A 42 -0.81 10.80 -7.99
N PRO A 43 0.38 10.47 -8.47
CA PRO A 43 0.95 9.15 -8.22
C PRO A 43 1.24 8.97 -6.73
N ILE A 44 0.93 7.79 -6.20
CA ILE A 44 1.23 7.46 -4.81
C ILE A 44 2.74 7.40 -4.58
N ILE A 45 3.21 8.07 -3.53
CA ILE A 45 4.59 7.93 -3.06
C ILE A 45 4.69 6.64 -2.26
N LYS A 46 5.20 5.57 -2.89
CA LYS A 46 5.31 4.26 -2.25
C LYS A 46 6.77 3.85 -2.09
N ILE A 47 7.19 3.50 -0.87
CA ILE A 47 8.44 2.85 -0.53
C ILE A 47 8.13 1.44 -0.05
N ASN A 48 8.84 0.43 -0.57
CA ASN A 48 8.65 -0.97 -0.15
C ASN A 48 9.98 -1.54 0.35
N PHE A 49 10.07 -1.75 1.65
CA PHE A 49 11.27 -2.30 2.28
C PHE A 49 11.51 -3.78 1.98
N GLY A 50 10.55 -4.49 1.38
CA GLY A 50 10.78 -5.82 0.83
C GLY A 50 11.81 -5.86 -0.31
N ASN A 51 12.07 -4.71 -0.96
CA ASN A 51 13.00 -4.60 -2.08
C ASN A 51 14.41 -4.14 -1.67
N TYR A 52 14.65 -3.90 -0.38
CA TYR A 52 15.91 -3.38 0.12
C TYR A 52 16.73 -4.47 0.80
N SER A 53 18.06 -4.41 0.66
CA SER A 53 18.94 -5.13 1.57
C SER A 53 18.98 -4.40 2.92
N SER A 54 18.95 -5.12 4.03
CA SER A 54 18.88 -4.54 5.37
C SER A 54 20.07 -3.61 5.69
N ASN A 55 21.26 -3.89 5.12
CA ASN A 55 22.47 -3.14 5.41
C ASN A 55 22.51 -1.75 4.75
N ASP A 56 21.88 -1.59 3.57
CA ASP A 56 21.90 -0.35 2.78
C ASP A 56 20.53 0.34 2.68
N ALA A 57 19.57 -0.11 3.47
CA ALA A 57 18.19 0.37 3.38
C ALA A 57 18.10 1.90 3.58
N LEU A 58 18.84 2.46 4.53
CA LEU A 58 18.83 3.90 4.77
C LEU A 58 19.43 4.67 3.58
N ASN A 59 20.59 4.21 3.06
CA ASN A 59 21.22 4.84 1.89
C ASN A 59 20.34 4.77 0.65
N SER A 60 19.64 3.66 0.47
CA SER A 60 18.65 3.51 -0.62
C SER A 60 17.47 4.45 -0.43
N LEU A 61 17.06 4.69 0.81
CA LEU A 61 15.92 5.54 1.14
C LEU A 61 16.22 7.03 0.92
N ILE A 62 17.31 7.55 1.52
CA ILE A 62 17.64 9.00 1.53
C ILE A 62 18.85 9.37 0.67
N GLY A 63 19.49 8.38 0.03
CA GLY A 63 20.68 8.56 -0.80
C GLY A 63 21.98 8.20 -0.08
N SER A 64 23.03 7.97 -0.86
CA SER A 64 24.38 7.71 -0.35
C SER A 64 25.16 9.03 -0.14
N PRO A 65 26.04 9.13 0.86
CA PRO A 65 26.87 10.29 1.10
C PRO A 65 27.73 10.68 -0.13
N ARG A 66 28.08 11.96 -0.25
CA ARG A 66 28.95 12.45 -1.33
C ARG A 66 30.32 11.76 -1.28
N GLY A 67 30.86 11.40 -2.45
CA GLY A 67 32.16 10.75 -2.58
C GLY A 67 32.13 9.24 -2.73
N PHE A 68 30.97 8.59 -2.58
CA PHE A 68 30.82 7.18 -2.93
C PHE A 68 30.62 7.02 -4.44
N ILE A 69 31.36 6.08 -5.05
CA ILE A 69 31.22 5.73 -6.47
C ILE A 69 29.76 5.22 -6.67
N GLY A 70 29.00 5.90 -7.55
CA GLY A 70 27.59 5.55 -7.77
C GLY A 70 26.61 6.17 -6.79
N SER A 71 26.94 7.31 -6.11
CA SER A 71 26.02 8.03 -5.24
C SER A 71 24.70 8.31 -5.96
N LYS A 72 23.68 7.53 -5.64
CA LYS A 72 22.31 7.69 -6.19
C LYS A 72 21.50 8.60 -5.27
N LYS A 73 20.58 9.34 -5.87
CA LYS A 73 19.52 10.02 -5.11
C LYS A 73 18.73 8.97 -4.34
N GLY A 74 18.33 9.28 -3.12
CA GLY A 74 17.45 8.39 -2.36
C GLY A 74 16.08 8.23 -3.02
N GLU A 75 15.45 7.08 -2.82
CA GLU A 75 14.13 6.79 -3.42
C GLU A 75 13.04 7.74 -2.90
N LEU A 76 13.07 8.08 -1.60
CA LEU A 76 12.10 8.99 -0.99
C LEU A 76 12.20 10.41 -1.55
N PRO A 77 13.39 11.06 -1.57
CA PRO A 77 13.58 12.35 -2.23
C PRO A 77 13.15 12.38 -3.69
N ASP A 78 13.51 11.35 -4.47
CA ASP A 78 13.15 11.27 -5.89
C ASP A 78 11.65 11.21 -6.10
N LYS A 79 10.93 10.38 -5.32
CA LYS A 79 9.48 10.27 -5.40
C LYS A 79 8.74 11.53 -4.91
N LEU A 80 9.27 12.18 -3.88
CA LEU A 80 8.72 13.46 -3.41
C LEU A 80 8.82 14.57 -4.47
N MET A 81 9.87 14.56 -5.27
CA MET A 81 10.01 15.53 -6.38
C MET A 81 9.07 15.23 -7.55
N ARG A 82 8.69 13.97 -7.77
CA ARG A 82 7.84 13.53 -8.89
C ARG A 82 6.34 13.55 -8.60
N SER A 83 5.94 13.71 -7.35
CA SER A 83 4.53 13.68 -6.96
C SER A 83 4.20 14.82 -6.01
N LYS A 84 3.05 15.45 -6.25
CA LYS A 84 2.47 16.44 -5.32
C LYS A 84 1.58 15.79 -4.27
N SER A 85 1.48 14.46 -4.26
CA SER A 85 0.72 13.74 -3.24
C SER A 85 1.23 14.07 -1.85
N LYS A 86 0.29 14.23 -0.92
CA LYS A 86 0.59 14.37 0.51
C LYS A 86 0.45 13.04 1.27
N VAL A 87 0.36 11.93 0.54
CA VAL A 87 0.22 10.59 1.11
C VAL A 87 1.43 9.74 0.72
N ILE A 88 2.14 9.24 1.72
CA ILE A 88 3.28 8.33 1.57
C ILE A 88 2.87 6.96 2.11
N LEU A 89 3.13 5.91 1.35
CA LEU A 89 2.97 4.52 1.76
C LEU A 89 4.35 3.90 1.99
N ILE A 90 4.58 3.46 3.21
CA ILE A 90 5.74 2.67 3.62
C ILE A 90 5.28 1.23 3.79
N ASP A 91 5.62 0.37 2.84
CA ASP A 91 5.17 -1.02 2.78
C ASP A 91 6.24 -1.97 3.32
N GLU A 92 5.82 -3.01 4.04
CA GLU A 92 6.68 -4.02 4.68
C GLU A 92 7.71 -3.41 5.65
N PHE A 93 7.23 -2.49 6.49
CA PHE A 93 8.10 -1.70 7.39
C PHE A 93 8.91 -2.56 8.35
N GLU A 94 8.45 -3.74 8.73
CA GLU A 94 9.17 -4.71 9.56
C GLU A 94 10.53 -5.15 8.97
N LYS A 95 10.73 -4.98 7.67
CA LYS A 95 11.97 -5.35 6.97
C LYS A 95 13.01 -4.22 6.93
N ALA A 96 12.66 -3.03 7.43
CA ALA A 96 13.46 -1.83 7.22
C ALA A 96 14.78 -1.80 8.00
N GLY A 97 14.85 -2.40 9.16
CA GLY A 97 16.03 -2.40 10.04
C GLY A 97 16.20 -1.13 10.89
N LYS A 98 17.10 -1.22 11.88
CA LYS A 98 17.24 -0.22 12.97
C LYS A 98 17.55 1.19 12.47
N ALA A 99 18.42 1.34 11.47
CA ALA A 99 18.82 2.66 10.96
C ALA A 99 17.62 3.41 10.35
N VAL A 100 16.72 2.68 9.63
CA VAL A 100 15.52 3.24 9.06
C VAL A 100 14.47 3.53 10.14
N TYR A 101 14.37 2.71 11.18
CA TYR A 101 13.48 2.98 12.32
C TYR A 101 13.86 4.29 13.02
N ASN A 102 15.15 4.53 13.24
CA ASN A 102 15.65 5.78 13.84
C ASN A 102 15.38 6.98 12.92
N PHE A 103 15.54 6.82 11.61
CA PHE A 103 15.18 7.85 10.65
C PHE A 103 13.70 8.22 10.74
N PHE A 104 12.80 7.23 10.75
CA PHE A 104 11.37 7.51 10.85
C PHE A 104 10.96 8.03 12.23
N LEU A 105 11.64 7.62 13.30
CA LEU A 105 11.43 8.20 14.62
C LEU A 105 11.64 9.72 14.58
N GLN A 106 12.78 10.18 14.06
CA GLN A 106 13.10 11.59 13.92
C GLN A 106 12.15 12.29 12.94
N LEU A 107 11.88 11.70 11.79
CA LEU A 107 10.96 12.26 10.79
C LEU A 107 9.55 12.49 11.36
N LEU A 108 9.01 11.53 12.12
CA LEU A 108 7.68 11.65 12.71
C LEU A 108 7.62 12.70 13.83
N GLU A 109 8.75 12.97 14.46
CA GLU A 109 8.88 14.00 15.51
C GLU A 109 9.02 15.40 14.93
N GLU A 110 9.95 15.59 14.00
CA GLU A 110 10.32 16.90 13.46
C GLU A 110 9.49 17.32 12.23
N GLY A 111 8.90 16.36 11.51
CA GLY A 111 8.15 16.62 10.27
C GLY A 111 9.01 16.93 9.07
N ARG A 112 10.32 16.82 9.19
CA ARG A 112 11.29 17.12 8.14
C ARG A 112 12.48 16.17 8.20
N PHE A 113 13.18 16.04 7.09
CA PHE A 113 14.43 15.30 7.02
C PHE A 113 15.38 15.93 6.01
N THR A 114 16.67 15.62 6.15
CA THR A 114 17.71 16.02 5.20
C THR A 114 18.20 14.78 4.45
N ASP A 115 18.28 14.87 3.12
CA ASP A 115 18.84 13.80 2.30
C ASP A 115 20.38 13.76 2.41
N SER A 116 21.01 12.74 1.85
CA SER A 116 22.46 12.57 1.84
C SER A 116 23.22 13.66 1.07
N GLN A 117 22.52 14.49 0.30
CA GLN A 117 23.10 15.62 -0.45
C GLN A 117 22.97 16.94 0.31
N GLY A 118 22.38 16.92 1.52
CA GLY A 118 22.15 18.11 2.35
C GLY A 118 20.91 18.90 1.98
N ARG A 119 19.95 18.32 1.24
CA ARG A 119 18.68 18.97 0.92
C ARG A 119 17.66 18.65 2.00
N GLU A 120 17.00 19.67 2.49
CA GLU A 120 15.93 19.54 3.47
C GLU A 120 14.55 19.34 2.77
N TYR A 121 13.74 18.44 3.33
CA TYR A 121 12.40 18.12 2.88
C TYR A 121 11.43 18.30 4.03
N ASP A 122 10.47 19.19 3.85
CA ASP A 122 9.38 19.43 4.81
C ASP A 122 8.17 18.56 4.48
N LEU A 123 7.85 17.66 5.38
CA LEU A 123 6.70 16.75 5.30
C LEU A 123 5.57 17.15 6.27
N ASN A 124 5.54 18.39 6.73
CA ASN A 124 4.41 18.90 7.50
C ASN A 124 3.11 18.74 6.69
N LYS A 125 2.04 18.27 7.35
CA LYS A 125 0.73 17.98 6.76
C LYS A 125 0.71 16.76 5.81
N TYR A 126 1.77 15.98 5.74
CA TYR A 126 1.73 14.70 5.07
C TYR A 126 1.01 13.64 5.93
N ILE A 127 0.53 12.62 5.23
CA ILE A 127 0.00 11.39 5.82
C ILE A 127 0.97 10.27 5.45
N ILE A 128 1.53 9.61 6.45
CA ILE A 128 2.40 8.45 6.23
C ILE A 128 1.68 7.21 6.73
N ILE A 129 1.47 6.26 5.83
CA ILE A 129 0.82 4.99 6.13
C ILE A 129 1.91 3.90 6.09
N PHE A 130 2.11 3.26 7.21
CA PHE A 130 3.02 2.14 7.35
C PHE A 130 2.21 0.85 7.34
N THR A 131 2.66 -0.14 6.58
CA THR A 131 2.11 -1.50 6.64
C THR A 131 3.15 -2.46 7.19
N SER A 132 2.70 -3.44 7.97
CA SER A 132 3.54 -4.52 8.49
C SER A 132 2.82 -5.87 8.40
N ASN A 133 3.55 -6.91 8.00
CA ASN A 133 3.04 -8.28 7.96
C ASN A 133 3.05 -8.96 9.34
N MET A 134 3.49 -8.25 10.36
CA MET A 134 3.50 -8.78 11.72
C MET A 134 2.12 -8.73 12.36
N PRO A 135 1.76 -9.74 13.15
CA PRO A 135 0.64 -9.65 14.06
C PRO A 135 0.83 -8.50 15.05
N LYS A 136 -0.26 -7.88 15.48
CA LYS A 136 -0.23 -6.73 16.40
C LYS A 136 0.56 -7.03 17.70
N GLU A 137 0.45 -8.24 18.18
CA GLU A 137 1.08 -8.73 19.41
C GLU A 137 2.61 -8.78 19.33
N LYS A 138 3.14 -8.97 18.11
CA LYS A 138 4.59 -9.08 17.85
C LYS A 138 5.24 -7.78 17.40
N VAL A 139 4.47 -6.74 17.16
CA VAL A 139 5.02 -5.45 16.65
C VAL A 139 6.02 -4.85 17.65
N GLY A 140 5.76 -4.99 18.95
CA GLY A 140 6.65 -4.52 20.02
C GLY A 140 8.02 -5.24 20.10
N ASP A 141 8.15 -6.40 19.47
CA ASP A 141 9.42 -7.14 19.44
C ASP A 141 10.41 -6.52 18.42
N TYR A 142 9.91 -5.76 17.46
CA TYR A 142 10.69 -5.19 16.36
C TYR A 142 10.76 -3.66 16.39
N LEU A 143 9.66 -3.01 16.75
CA LEU A 143 9.60 -1.55 16.83
C LEU A 143 9.74 -1.12 18.29
N SER A 144 10.65 -0.17 18.54
CA SER A 144 10.83 0.34 19.88
C SER A 144 9.55 0.99 20.43
N PRO A 145 9.32 0.95 21.75
CA PRO A 145 8.18 1.66 22.37
C PRO A 145 8.14 3.14 22.02
N GLU A 146 9.31 3.76 21.85
CA GLU A 146 9.48 5.15 21.46
C GLU A 146 8.90 5.39 20.05
N LEU A 147 9.31 4.61 19.05
CA LEU A 147 8.78 4.70 17.68
C LEU A 147 7.27 4.40 17.66
N LEU A 148 6.83 3.39 18.43
CA LEU A 148 5.40 3.05 18.53
C LEU A 148 4.57 4.20 19.11
N SER A 149 5.12 5.02 20.00
CA SER A 149 4.45 6.17 20.57
C SER A 149 4.24 7.31 19.56
N ARG A 150 5.06 7.38 18.52
CA ARG A 150 4.97 8.42 17.47
C ARG A 150 3.87 8.16 16.44
N PHE A 151 3.38 6.92 16.33
CA PHE A 151 2.24 6.67 15.44
C PHE A 151 0.96 7.31 15.99
N SER A 152 0.33 8.11 15.15
CA SER A 152 -0.94 8.78 15.47
C SER A 152 -2.08 7.77 15.64
N TYR A 153 -2.02 6.68 14.87
CA TYR A 153 -3.00 5.61 14.92
C TYR A 153 -2.35 4.27 14.61
N LYS A 154 -2.74 3.25 15.36
CA LYS A 154 -2.28 1.86 15.18
C LYS A 154 -3.49 0.96 15.07
N CYS A 155 -3.60 0.18 14.00
CA CYS A 155 -4.66 -0.78 13.79
C CYS A 155 -4.12 -2.12 13.30
N ALA A 156 -4.88 -3.17 13.56
CA ALA A 156 -4.64 -4.48 12.99
C ALA A 156 -5.82 -4.85 12.09
N LEU A 157 -5.51 -5.40 10.92
CA LEU A 157 -6.50 -6.06 10.09
C LEU A 157 -6.53 -7.54 10.46
N GLY A 158 -7.71 -8.07 10.74
CA GLY A 158 -7.97 -9.48 10.95
C GLY A 158 -8.13 -10.24 9.65
N LEU A 159 -8.20 -11.56 9.74
CA LEU A 159 -8.63 -12.40 8.63
C LEU A 159 -10.11 -12.11 8.35
N LEU A 160 -10.45 -12.07 7.07
CA LEU A 160 -11.84 -11.88 6.66
C LEU A 160 -12.64 -13.18 6.90
N SER A 161 -13.87 -13.01 7.36
CA SER A 161 -14.85 -14.08 7.41
C SER A 161 -15.22 -14.55 6.00
N GLU A 162 -15.79 -15.73 5.85
CA GLU A 162 -16.28 -16.24 4.56
C GLU A 162 -17.30 -15.29 3.92
N ARG A 163 -18.16 -14.69 4.72
CA ARG A 163 -19.11 -13.68 4.25
C ARG A 163 -18.40 -12.49 3.62
N GLU A 164 -17.40 -11.92 4.30
CA GLU A 164 -16.63 -10.77 3.80
C GLU A 164 -15.82 -11.14 2.56
N LYS A 165 -15.28 -12.38 2.51
CA LYS A 165 -14.62 -12.89 1.30
C LYS A 165 -15.58 -12.99 0.13
N ASN A 166 -16.80 -13.49 0.33
CA ASN A 166 -17.84 -13.57 -0.70
C ASN A 166 -18.27 -12.18 -1.19
N GLU A 167 -18.46 -11.21 -0.28
CA GLU A 167 -18.73 -9.82 -0.63
C GLU A 167 -17.60 -9.22 -1.47
N TYR A 168 -16.34 -9.55 -1.13
CA TYR A 168 -15.18 -9.13 -1.91
C TYR A 168 -15.17 -9.75 -3.31
N VAL A 169 -15.46 -11.05 -3.44
CA VAL A 169 -15.55 -11.74 -4.74
C VAL A 169 -16.55 -11.02 -5.63
N GLN A 170 -17.78 -10.79 -5.13
CA GLN A 170 -18.81 -10.08 -5.89
C GLN A 170 -18.36 -8.69 -6.32
N TYR A 171 -17.83 -7.89 -5.39
CA TYR A 171 -17.35 -6.54 -5.67
C TYR A 171 -16.25 -6.52 -6.73
N LYS A 172 -15.24 -7.41 -6.60
CA LYS A 172 -14.12 -7.46 -7.54
C LYS A 172 -14.53 -7.94 -8.92
N THR A 173 -15.37 -8.97 -8.99
CA THR A 173 -15.90 -9.48 -10.26
C THR A 173 -16.66 -8.38 -11.00
N GLN A 174 -17.59 -7.70 -10.36
CA GLN A 174 -18.30 -6.56 -10.96
C GLN A 174 -17.36 -5.46 -11.45
N LYS A 175 -16.32 -5.13 -10.67
CA LYS A 175 -15.31 -4.13 -11.06
C LYS A 175 -14.53 -4.55 -12.31
N TYR A 176 -14.13 -5.82 -12.40
CA TYR A 176 -13.42 -6.35 -13.57
C TYR A 176 -14.33 -6.38 -14.80
N LEU A 177 -15.54 -6.87 -14.68
CA LEU A 177 -16.51 -6.89 -15.77
C LEU A 177 -16.80 -5.49 -16.31
N LYS A 178 -17.02 -4.51 -15.41
CA LYS A 178 -17.21 -3.12 -15.82
C LYS A 178 -16.02 -2.59 -16.64
N LYS A 179 -14.79 -2.96 -16.23
CA LYS A 179 -13.59 -2.56 -16.96
C LYS A 179 -13.48 -3.26 -18.33
N ILE A 180 -13.85 -4.54 -18.40
CA ILE A 180 -13.87 -5.31 -19.66
C ILE A 180 -14.91 -4.71 -20.62
N LYS A 181 -16.15 -4.52 -20.15
CA LYS A 181 -17.24 -3.91 -20.93
C LYS A 181 -16.86 -2.53 -21.48
N SER A 182 -16.15 -1.71 -20.70
CA SER A 182 -15.71 -0.38 -21.18
C SER A 182 -14.58 -0.44 -22.20
N LYS A 183 -13.73 -1.45 -22.15
CA LYS A 183 -12.57 -1.57 -23.02
C LYS A 183 -12.84 -2.43 -24.28
N TYR A 184 -13.71 -3.42 -24.15
CA TYR A 184 -14.08 -4.38 -25.18
C TYR A 184 -15.61 -4.59 -25.18
N PRO A 185 -16.39 -3.63 -25.73
CA PRO A 185 -17.86 -3.66 -25.67
C PRO A 185 -18.46 -4.96 -26.26
N ALA A 186 -18.01 -5.38 -27.43
CA ALA A 186 -18.52 -6.56 -28.14
C ALA A 186 -18.42 -7.84 -27.29
N ILE A 187 -17.26 -8.10 -26.68
CA ILE A 187 -17.03 -9.28 -25.82
C ILE A 187 -17.79 -9.13 -24.47
N GLY A 188 -17.92 -7.89 -23.99
CA GLY A 188 -18.46 -7.60 -22.69
C GLY A 188 -19.97 -7.64 -22.56
N GLU A 189 -20.74 -7.45 -23.65
CA GLU A 189 -22.20 -7.30 -23.64
C GLU A 189 -22.92 -8.47 -22.94
N ASN A 190 -22.47 -9.68 -23.15
CA ASN A 190 -23.08 -10.92 -22.64
C ASN A 190 -22.41 -11.49 -21.38
N LEU A 191 -21.54 -10.71 -20.70
CA LEU A 191 -20.87 -11.15 -19.48
C LEU A 191 -21.67 -10.74 -18.25
N GLU A 192 -22.30 -11.70 -17.57
CA GLU A 192 -22.98 -11.49 -16.28
C GLU A 192 -22.17 -12.08 -15.13
N THR A 193 -22.28 -11.45 -13.96
CA THR A 193 -21.53 -11.86 -12.75
C THR A 193 -21.89 -13.29 -12.32
N SER A 194 -23.14 -13.70 -12.55
CA SER A 194 -23.68 -15.02 -12.20
C SER A 194 -23.09 -16.18 -13.01
N ASN A 195 -22.57 -15.88 -14.20
CA ASN A 195 -22.05 -16.92 -15.12
C ASN A 195 -20.54 -17.14 -14.95
N ILE A 196 -19.87 -16.34 -14.13
CA ILE A 196 -18.41 -16.21 -14.19
C ILE A 196 -17.72 -16.76 -12.96
N VAL A 197 -18.34 -16.66 -11.76
CA VAL A 197 -17.57 -16.87 -10.54
C VAL A 197 -18.32 -17.78 -9.57
N ASN A 198 -17.86 -19.03 -9.50
CA ASN A 198 -18.19 -19.94 -8.41
C ASN A 198 -16.92 -20.26 -7.63
N ILE A 199 -16.55 -19.40 -6.67
CA ILE A 199 -15.35 -19.56 -5.86
C ILE A 199 -15.74 -20.03 -4.47
N ASP A 200 -15.26 -21.20 -4.09
CA ASP A 200 -15.30 -21.63 -2.69
C ASP A 200 -14.22 -20.86 -1.90
N VAL A 201 -14.68 -19.78 -1.24
CA VAL A 201 -13.79 -18.90 -0.49
C VAL A 201 -13.18 -19.54 0.75
N SER A 202 -13.70 -20.72 1.20
CA SER A 202 -13.15 -21.45 2.33
C SER A 202 -11.76 -22.01 2.05
N LEU A 203 -11.44 -22.29 0.79
CA LEU A 203 -10.15 -22.81 0.34
C LEU A 203 -9.02 -21.76 0.37
N TYR A 204 -9.34 -20.49 0.50
CA TYR A 204 -8.36 -19.41 0.38
C TYR A 204 -8.13 -18.70 1.70
N HIS A 205 -6.87 -18.62 2.12
CA HIS A 205 -6.49 -17.94 3.36
C HIS A 205 -6.22 -16.45 3.16
N ASN A 206 -5.95 -15.98 1.95
CA ASN A 206 -5.65 -14.58 1.67
C ASN A 206 -6.40 -14.05 0.43
N MET A 207 -6.57 -12.73 0.42
CA MET A 207 -7.32 -12.04 -0.63
C MET A 207 -6.60 -11.98 -1.97
N ARG A 208 -5.28 -12.21 -1.98
CA ARG A 208 -4.49 -12.23 -3.23
C ARG A 208 -4.82 -13.47 -4.03
N ASP A 209 -4.92 -14.62 -3.38
CA ASP A 209 -5.24 -15.89 -4.03
C ASP A 209 -6.68 -15.89 -4.54
N ILE A 210 -7.63 -15.36 -3.76
CA ILE A 210 -9.02 -15.14 -4.21
C ILE A 210 -9.04 -14.25 -5.47
N ASN A 211 -8.27 -13.16 -5.46
CA ASN A 211 -8.22 -12.27 -6.61
C ASN A 211 -7.61 -12.94 -7.86
N ASN A 212 -6.59 -13.77 -7.69
CA ASN A 212 -6.00 -14.55 -8.78
C ASN A 212 -7.02 -15.54 -9.36
N GLU A 213 -7.79 -16.19 -8.50
CA GLU A 213 -8.84 -17.13 -8.94
C GLU A 213 -9.97 -16.42 -9.69
N ILE A 214 -10.42 -15.23 -9.21
CA ILE A 214 -11.37 -14.40 -9.95
C ILE A 214 -10.84 -14.09 -11.36
N MET A 215 -9.57 -13.68 -11.45
CA MET A 215 -8.97 -13.34 -12.75
C MET A 215 -8.85 -14.56 -13.66
N ARG A 216 -8.51 -15.73 -13.12
CA ARG A 216 -8.44 -16.98 -13.87
C ARG A 216 -9.81 -17.34 -14.45
N GLN A 217 -10.86 -17.38 -13.63
CA GLN A 217 -12.22 -17.72 -14.10
C GLN A 217 -12.74 -16.73 -15.13
N ILE A 218 -12.47 -15.43 -14.97
CA ILE A 218 -12.82 -14.44 -15.98
C ILE A 218 -12.06 -14.70 -17.29
N ALA A 219 -10.77 -15.05 -17.23
CA ALA A 219 -9.97 -15.34 -18.41
C ALA A 219 -10.48 -16.59 -19.15
N ASP A 220 -10.83 -17.65 -18.41
CA ASP A 220 -11.40 -18.88 -18.98
C ASP A 220 -12.69 -18.59 -19.78
N VAL A 221 -13.62 -17.83 -19.18
CA VAL A 221 -14.88 -17.45 -19.85
C VAL A 221 -14.66 -16.56 -21.08
N LEU A 222 -13.66 -15.68 -21.03
CA LEU A 222 -13.33 -14.82 -22.18
C LEU A 222 -12.71 -15.66 -23.32
N TYR A 223 -11.89 -16.64 -22.99
CA TYR A 223 -11.26 -17.53 -23.96
C TYR A 223 -12.31 -18.37 -24.70
N ASP A 224 -13.22 -19.02 -23.94
CA ASP A 224 -14.29 -19.82 -24.51
C ASP A 224 -15.19 -19.02 -25.48
N LYS A 225 -15.42 -17.73 -25.19
CA LYS A 225 -16.21 -16.87 -26.07
C LYS A 225 -15.49 -16.49 -27.37
N VAL A 226 -14.19 -16.22 -27.30
CA VAL A 226 -13.39 -15.91 -28.49
C VAL A 226 -13.31 -17.13 -29.42
N GLU A 227 -13.12 -18.34 -28.87
CA GLU A 227 -13.11 -19.58 -29.67
C GLU A 227 -14.46 -19.86 -30.34
N MET A 228 -15.58 -19.49 -29.70
CA MET A 228 -16.90 -19.64 -30.30
C MET A 228 -17.12 -18.67 -31.48
N GLU A 229 -16.67 -17.43 -31.37
CA GLU A 229 -16.76 -16.43 -32.44
C GLU A 229 -15.83 -16.72 -33.63
N GLU A 230 -14.70 -17.42 -33.43
CA GLU A 230 -13.78 -17.80 -34.53
C GLU A 230 -14.27 -19.05 -35.28
N ASN A 231 -15.22 -19.82 -34.72
CA ASN A 231 -15.76 -21.04 -35.33
C ASN A 231 -17.14 -20.87 -35.97
N GLU A 232 -17.73 -19.66 -35.93
CA GLU A 232 -18.92 -19.24 -36.67
C GLU A 232 -18.54 -18.44 -37.94
#